data_3aa2586ff787fdd1ee459aa89ebf2274
#
_entry.id   3aa2586ff787fdd1ee459aa89ebf2274
#
_cell.length_a   1.000
_cell.length_b   1.000
_cell.length_c   1.000
_cell.angle_alpha   90.00
_cell.angle_beta   90.00
_cell.angle_gamma   90.00
#
_symmetry.space_group_name_H-M   'P 1'
#
loop_
_entity.id
_entity.type
_entity.pdbx_description
1 polymer ?
#
loop_
_entity_poly.entity_id
_entity_poly.type
_entity_poly.pdbx_seq_one_letter_code
_entity_poly.pdbx_strand_id
1 'polypeptide(L)'
;MYEEFSFIEQKLEPLTFGNPAARELKDDCSFFTNINNLVISVDNSVEGIHVPTGTDVKIQARRAVLRALSDIATFGANPLCIFSSICIPHDYKTNFFDKIAIGFKEALIEYDMFLAGGDITLYEGPLSFSITVLGSDGIKNMGRNGAKKGDLVVLSGNIGSSFIGLKLLKNEISKKQVNDYTFLINKFLVPFPRISLGKNISHFSTSIIDISDGLISDLNHICLQSKLGAKINLDNIPILEDAKKLIDAKIITLKDLITAGDDYELLYTIDPKDSINIDEGSVIIGEMHEDNDYKVVNISNEIIISDKDLKGYKHF
;
A
#
# COMPACT_ATOMS: atom_id res chain seq x y z
N MET A 1 -33.45 7.39 -4.53
CA MET A 1 -32.74 6.25 -3.92
C MET A 1 -32.46 5.30 -5.04
N TYR A 2 -31.22 4.86 -5.26
CA TYR A 2 -30.93 3.81 -6.22
C TYR A 2 -31.48 2.49 -5.66
N GLU A 3 -32.16 1.73 -6.50
CA GLU A 3 -32.33 0.30 -6.26
C GLU A 3 -31.00 -0.38 -6.59
N GLU A 4 -30.65 -1.46 -5.88
CA GLU A 4 -29.37 -2.16 -5.97
C GLU A 4 -28.98 -2.47 -7.44
N PHE A 5 -29.89 -3.11 -8.19
CA PHE A 5 -29.64 -3.45 -9.58
C PHE A 5 -29.45 -2.23 -10.47
N SER A 6 -30.19 -1.14 -10.22
CA SER A 6 -30.02 0.13 -10.92
C SER A 6 -28.65 0.76 -10.68
N PHE A 7 -28.10 0.62 -9.47
CA PHE A 7 -26.73 1.06 -9.17
C PHE A 7 -25.70 0.20 -9.91
N ILE A 8 -25.86 -1.12 -9.87
CA ILE A 8 -24.96 -2.03 -10.57
C ILE A 8 -24.94 -1.70 -12.06
N GLU A 9 -26.09 -1.64 -12.72
CA GLU A 9 -26.22 -1.43 -14.16
C GLU A 9 -25.74 -0.04 -14.60
N GLN A 10 -26.10 1.02 -13.87
CA GLN A 10 -25.80 2.39 -14.31
C GLN A 10 -24.41 2.89 -13.89
N LYS A 11 -23.83 2.37 -12.81
CA LYS A 11 -22.61 2.91 -12.21
C LYS A 11 -21.44 1.93 -12.17
N LEU A 12 -21.70 0.64 -11.92
CA LEU A 12 -20.64 -0.36 -11.81
C LEU A 12 -20.39 -1.11 -13.12
N GLU A 13 -21.43 -1.48 -13.86
CA GLU A 13 -21.26 -2.15 -15.16
C GLU A 13 -20.35 -1.36 -16.12
N PRO A 14 -20.47 -0.03 -16.26
CA PRO A 14 -19.54 0.75 -17.09
C PRO A 14 -18.06 0.65 -16.67
N LEU A 15 -17.77 0.26 -15.43
CA LEU A 15 -16.39 0.07 -14.92
C LEU A 15 -15.78 -1.28 -15.36
N THR A 16 -16.55 -2.14 -15.98
CA THR A 16 -16.02 -3.34 -16.66
C THR A 16 -15.23 -2.98 -17.92
N PHE A 17 -15.40 -1.76 -18.42
CA PHE A 17 -14.88 -1.27 -19.71
C PHE A 17 -15.12 -2.25 -20.87
N GLY A 18 -16.22 -3.01 -20.79
CA GLY A 18 -16.60 -4.02 -21.79
C GLY A 18 -15.70 -5.25 -21.81
N ASN A 19 -14.91 -5.49 -20.76
CA ASN A 19 -14.07 -6.68 -20.68
C ASN A 19 -14.93 -7.95 -20.61
N PRO A 20 -14.77 -8.91 -21.55
CA PRO A 20 -15.63 -10.09 -21.62
C PRO A 20 -15.53 -11.00 -20.39
N ALA A 21 -14.44 -10.94 -19.63
CA ALA A 21 -14.30 -11.71 -18.39
C ALA A 21 -15.30 -11.29 -17.32
N ALA A 22 -15.68 -10.01 -17.27
CA ALA A 22 -16.63 -9.45 -16.31
C ALA A 22 -18.10 -9.77 -16.64
N ARG A 23 -18.40 -10.26 -17.86
CA ARG A 23 -19.75 -10.64 -18.31
C ARG A 23 -20.82 -9.56 -18.06
N GLU A 24 -20.43 -8.27 -18.21
CA GLU A 24 -21.31 -7.12 -17.97
C GLU A 24 -21.91 -7.07 -16.55
N LEU A 25 -21.31 -7.76 -15.59
CA LEU A 25 -21.82 -7.97 -14.21
C LEU A 25 -23.25 -8.59 -14.17
N LYS A 26 -23.64 -9.34 -15.20
CA LYS A 26 -24.98 -9.97 -15.33
C LYS A 26 -24.97 -11.47 -15.03
N ASP A 27 -23.81 -12.04 -14.77
CA ASP A 27 -23.62 -13.46 -14.48
C ASP A 27 -23.14 -13.63 -13.03
N ASP A 28 -23.35 -14.82 -12.45
CA ASP A 28 -22.93 -15.11 -11.06
C ASP A 28 -21.41 -15.08 -10.89
N CYS A 29 -20.65 -15.29 -11.97
CA CYS A 29 -19.19 -15.36 -11.94
C CYS A 29 -18.54 -14.65 -13.12
N SER A 30 -17.36 -14.09 -12.86
CA SER A 30 -16.42 -13.71 -13.91
C SER A 30 -15.69 -14.94 -14.43
N PHE A 31 -15.34 -14.93 -15.71
CA PHE A 31 -14.67 -16.07 -16.33
C PHE A 31 -13.41 -15.64 -17.08
N PHE A 32 -12.27 -16.11 -16.59
CA PHE A 32 -10.96 -15.80 -17.13
C PHE A 32 -10.34 -17.01 -17.84
N THR A 33 -9.61 -16.75 -18.91
CA THR A 33 -8.84 -17.75 -19.65
C THR A 33 -7.40 -17.25 -19.85
N ASN A 34 -6.44 -18.19 -19.83
CA ASN A 34 -5.05 -17.95 -20.21
C ASN A 34 -4.34 -16.84 -19.38
N ILE A 35 -4.58 -16.80 -18.06
CA ILE A 35 -3.83 -15.92 -17.16
C ILE A 35 -2.57 -16.65 -16.71
N ASN A 36 -1.41 -16.07 -17.04
CA ASN A 36 -0.11 -16.59 -16.57
C ASN A 36 0.21 -16.02 -15.20
N ASN A 37 0.81 -16.85 -14.32
CA ASN A 37 1.32 -16.45 -13.03
C ASN A 37 0.41 -15.46 -12.31
N LEU A 38 -0.82 -15.89 -12.05
CA LEU A 38 -1.84 -15.09 -11.36
C LEU A 38 -1.37 -14.72 -9.96
N VAL A 39 -1.44 -13.43 -9.65
CA VAL A 39 -1.21 -12.87 -8.32
C VAL A 39 -2.52 -12.32 -7.79
N ILE A 40 -2.85 -12.63 -6.54
CA ILE A 40 -4.11 -12.19 -5.92
C ILE A 40 -3.79 -11.63 -4.53
N SER A 41 -4.33 -10.46 -4.20
CA SER A 41 -4.36 -9.93 -2.85
C SER A 41 -5.74 -9.43 -2.48
N VAL A 42 -6.00 -9.35 -1.16
CA VAL A 42 -7.25 -8.81 -0.59
C VAL A 42 -6.90 -7.83 0.51
N ASP A 43 -7.44 -6.62 0.42
CA ASP A 43 -7.29 -5.60 1.45
C ASP A 43 -8.64 -4.98 1.84
N ASN A 44 -8.78 -4.64 3.13
CA ASN A 44 -9.96 -3.99 3.66
C ASN A 44 -9.70 -2.51 3.92
N SER A 45 -10.69 -1.66 3.64
CA SER A 45 -10.68 -0.24 3.99
C SER A 45 -11.95 0.12 4.72
N VAL A 46 -11.83 0.50 5.99
CA VAL A 46 -12.96 0.82 6.88
C VAL A 46 -12.83 2.26 7.36
N GLU A 47 -13.89 3.03 7.17
CA GLU A 47 -13.96 4.40 7.68
C GLU A 47 -13.82 4.44 9.20
N GLY A 48 -13.08 5.40 9.72
CA GLY A 48 -12.77 5.50 11.15
C GLY A 48 -11.59 4.62 11.61
N ILE A 49 -11.18 3.62 10.80
CA ILE A 49 -10.04 2.74 11.08
C ILE A 49 -8.88 3.06 10.12
N HIS A 50 -9.09 2.85 8.82
CA HIS A 50 -8.06 3.03 7.79
C HIS A 50 -8.06 4.42 7.15
N VAL A 51 -9.12 5.17 7.36
CA VAL A 51 -9.28 6.55 6.90
C VAL A 51 -10.14 7.30 7.93
N PRO A 52 -9.85 8.59 8.20
CA PRO A 52 -10.64 9.38 9.16
C PRO A 52 -12.12 9.43 8.79
N THR A 53 -12.98 9.37 9.80
CA THR A 53 -14.43 9.55 9.64
C THR A 53 -14.75 10.87 8.95
N GLY A 54 -15.70 10.85 8.00
CA GLY A 54 -16.09 12.02 7.21
C GLY A 54 -15.19 12.33 6.02
N THR A 55 -14.20 11.48 5.73
CA THR A 55 -13.43 11.58 4.48
C THR A 55 -14.39 11.41 3.29
N ASP A 56 -14.17 12.19 2.21
CA ASP A 56 -15.02 12.11 1.01
C ASP A 56 -15.08 10.69 0.46
N VAL A 57 -16.29 10.20 0.21
CA VAL A 57 -16.57 8.81 -0.24
C VAL A 57 -15.81 8.45 -1.53
N LYS A 58 -15.65 9.40 -2.45
CA LYS A 58 -14.86 9.19 -3.67
C LYS A 58 -13.39 8.88 -3.34
N ILE A 59 -12.84 9.63 -2.40
CA ILE A 59 -11.47 9.41 -1.93
C ILE A 59 -11.34 8.07 -1.23
N GLN A 60 -12.28 7.71 -0.36
CA GLN A 60 -12.28 6.42 0.33
C GLN A 60 -12.30 5.25 -0.65
N ALA A 61 -13.18 5.31 -1.66
CA ALA A 61 -13.30 4.28 -2.70
C ALA A 61 -12.01 4.14 -3.53
N ARG A 62 -11.45 5.28 -4.00
CA ARG A 62 -10.17 5.29 -4.74
C ARG A 62 -9.02 4.74 -3.90
N ARG A 63 -8.89 5.22 -2.65
CA ARG A 63 -7.85 4.77 -1.73
C ARG A 63 -7.92 3.26 -1.46
N ALA A 64 -9.14 2.70 -1.30
CA ALA A 64 -9.31 1.26 -1.07
C ALA A 64 -8.70 0.43 -2.20
N VAL A 65 -8.93 0.83 -3.46
CA VAL A 65 -8.33 0.16 -4.63
C VAL A 65 -6.81 0.33 -4.65
N LEU A 66 -6.31 1.55 -4.43
CA LEU A 66 -4.87 1.84 -4.50
C LEU A 66 -4.07 1.10 -3.42
N ARG A 67 -4.63 0.96 -2.22
CA ARG A 67 -4.01 0.17 -1.13
C ARG A 67 -3.85 -1.29 -1.54
N ALA A 68 -4.93 -1.94 -1.93
CA ALA A 68 -4.89 -3.34 -2.37
C ALA A 68 -3.95 -3.56 -3.57
N LEU A 69 -3.86 -2.58 -4.46
CA LEU A 69 -3.00 -2.64 -5.63
C LEU A 69 -1.50 -2.61 -5.29
N SER A 70 -1.11 -2.05 -4.15
CA SER A 70 0.29 -1.98 -3.73
C SER A 70 0.93 -3.37 -3.62
N ASP A 71 0.20 -4.37 -3.14
CA ASP A 71 0.69 -5.75 -3.03
C ASP A 71 1.10 -6.35 -4.38
N ILE A 72 0.42 -5.97 -5.46
CA ILE A 72 0.71 -6.48 -6.81
C ILE A 72 2.11 -6.06 -7.27
N ALA A 73 2.58 -4.87 -6.85
CA ALA A 73 3.91 -4.39 -7.17
C ALA A 73 5.01 -5.29 -6.61
N THR A 74 4.79 -5.95 -5.46
CA THR A 74 5.79 -6.79 -4.80
C THR A 74 6.13 -8.07 -5.57
N PHE A 75 5.27 -8.47 -6.51
CA PHE A 75 5.48 -9.59 -7.41
C PHE A 75 5.84 -9.16 -8.85
N GLY A 76 6.02 -7.86 -9.11
CA GLY A 76 6.28 -7.34 -10.45
C GLY A 76 5.15 -7.63 -11.43
N ALA A 77 3.95 -7.93 -10.94
CA ALA A 77 2.81 -8.31 -11.77
C ALA A 77 2.16 -7.12 -12.48
N ASN A 78 1.50 -7.41 -13.60
CA ASN A 78 0.64 -6.45 -14.28
C ASN A 78 -0.72 -6.40 -13.56
N PRO A 79 -1.21 -5.24 -13.16
CA PRO A 79 -2.59 -5.09 -12.70
C PRO A 79 -3.57 -5.64 -13.75
N LEU A 80 -4.63 -6.31 -13.31
CA LEU A 80 -5.61 -6.89 -14.22
C LEU A 80 -7.02 -6.39 -13.91
N CYS A 81 -7.53 -6.68 -12.73
CA CYS A 81 -8.89 -6.31 -12.36
C CYS A 81 -9.06 -6.31 -10.84
N ILE A 82 -10.21 -5.81 -10.39
CA ILE A 82 -10.65 -5.91 -9.00
C ILE A 82 -12.01 -6.60 -8.90
N PHE A 83 -12.25 -7.20 -7.73
CA PHE A 83 -13.57 -7.50 -7.18
C PHE A 83 -13.77 -6.65 -5.93
N SER A 84 -14.98 -6.13 -5.73
CA SER A 84 -15.26 -5.25 -4.58
C SER A 84 -16.47 -5.73 -3.79
N SER A 85 -16.30 -6.03 -2.50
CA SER A 85 -17.42 -6.12 -1.56
C SER A 85 -17.54 -4.81 -0.81
N ILE A 86 -18.74 -4.20 -0.86
CA ILE A 86 -19.00 -2.87 -0.32
C ILE A 86 -20.08 -2.97 0.74
N CYS A 87 -19.74 -2.63 1.99
CA CYS A 87 -20.71 -2.49 3.06
C CYS A 87 -21.03 -1.01 3.26
N ILE A 88 -22.27 -0.64 3.01
CA ILE A 88 -22.76 0.75 2.97
C ILE A 88 -23.58 1.05 4.22
N PRO A 89 -23.34 2.16 4.96
CA PRO A 89 -24.18 2.55 6.08
C PRO A 89 -25.60 2.88 5.63
N HIS A 90 -26.60 2.54 6.44
CA HIS A 90 -28.01 2.79 6.12
C HIS A 90 -28.38 4.27 5.93
N ASP A 91 -27.65 5.17 6.54
CA ASP A 91 -27.88 6.63 6.51
C ASP A 91 -27.14 7.36 5.38
N TYR A 92 -26.77 6.64 4.30
CA TYR A 92 -26.05 7.20 3.17
C TYR A 92 -26.80 8.34 2.46
N LYS A 93 -26.03 9.31 1.91
CA LYS A 93 -26.56 10.47 1.17
C LYS A 93 -26.80 10.13 -0.31
N THR A 94 -27.65 10.91 -0.95
CA THR A 94 -28.12 10.70 -2.33
C THR A 94 -27.01 10.52 -3.38
N ASN A 95 -25.86 11.17 -3.23
CA ASN A 95 -24.73 11.07 -4.19
C ASN A 95 -23.66 10.05 -3.80
N PHE A 96 -23.93 9.21 -2.83
CA PHE A 96 -22.97 8.27 -2.26
C PHE A 96 -22.48 7.26 -3.29
N PHE A 97 -23.39 6.65 -4.02
CA PHE A 97 -23.10 5.67 -5.06
C PHE A 97 -22.31 6.25 -6.22
N ASP A 98 -22.68 7.47 -6.67
CA ASP A 98 -21.91 8.17 -7.72
C ASP A 98 -20.46 8.40 -7.30
N LYS A 99 -20.23 8.79 -6.05
CA LYS A 99 -18.89 8.99 -5.50
C LYS A 99 -18.06 7.71 -5.46
N ILE A 100 -18.67 6.58 -5.05
CA ILE A 100 -18.00 5.26 -5.08
C ILE A 100 -17.56 4.93 -6.51
N ALA A 101 -18.50 4.99 -7.46
CA ALA A 101 -18.22 4.67 -8.85
C ALA A 101 -17.14 5.58 -9.46
N ILE A 102 -17.15 6.88 -9.15
CA ILE A 102 -16.12 7.82 -9.61
C ILE A 102 -14.76 7.47 -9.00
N GLY A 103 -14.71 7.16 -7.69
CA GLY A 103 -13.45 6.79 -7.03
C GLY A 103 -12.84 5.52 -7.59
N PHE A 104 -13.64 4.48 -7.82
CA PHE A 104 -13.19 3.27 -8.50
C PHE A 104 -12.71 3.57 -9.92
N LYS A 105 -13.52 4.29 -10.71
CA LYS A 105 -13.18 4.64 -12.09
C LYS A 105 -11.82 5.32 -12.21
N GLU A 106 -11.53 6.28 -11.34
CA GLU A 106 -10.24 6.98 -11.34
C GLU A 106 -9.06 6.02 -11.14
N ALA A 107 -9.14 5.11 -10.14
CA ALA A 107 -8.09 4.12 -9.90
C ALA A 107 -7.97 3.09 -11.04
N LEU A 108 -9.09 2.61 -11.55
CA LEU A 108 -9.12 1.60 -12.62
C LEU A 108 -8.52 2.14 -13.92
N ILE A 109 -8.84 3.36 -14.31
CA ILE A 109 -8.25 4.00 -15.50
C ILE A 109 -6.76 4.23 -15.33
N GLU A 110 -6.33 4.71 -14.16
CA GLU A 110 -4.92 5.04 -13.89
C GLU A 110 -4.00 3.82 -14.03
N TYR A 111 -4.50 2.64 -13.68
CA TYR A 111 -3.71 1.39 -13.68
C TYR A 111 -4.15 0.37 -14.74
N ASP A 112 -4.95 0.80 -15.72
CA ASP A 112 -5.44 -0.04 -16.84
C ASP A 112 -6.12 -1.34 -16.35
N MET A 113 -7.00 -1.18 -15.35
CA MET A 113 -7.75 -2.28 -14.74
C MET A 113 -9.25 -2.15 -15.04
N PHE A 114 -10.01 -3.21 -14.73
CA PHE A 114 -11.47 -3.19 -14.80
C PHE A 114 -12.09 -3.79 -13.52
N LEU A 115 -13.36 -3.49 -13.28
CA LEU A 115 -14.18 -4.13 -12.27
C LEU A 115 -14.69 -5.46 -12.83
N ALA A 116 -14.28 -6.56 -12.21
CA ALA A 116 -14.67 -7.90 -12.65
C ALA A 116 -15.94 -8.42 -11.98
N GLY A 117 -16.23 -7.97 -10.76
CA GLY A 117 -17.39 -8.40 -9.99
C GLY A 117 -17.41 -7.79 -8.59
N GLY A 118 -18.37 -8.21 -7.80
CA GLY A 118 -18.44 -7.75 -6.40
C GLY A 118 -19.76 -8.05 -5.72
N ASP A 119 -19.95 -7.46 -4.55
CA ASP A 119 -21.13 -7.57 -3.72
C ASP A 119 -21.44 -6.26 -3.01
N ILE A 120 -22.69 -6.01 -2.66
CA ILE A 120 -23.11 -4.77 -2.01
C ILE A 120 -24.09 -5.12 -0.88
N THR A 121 -23.82 -4.61 0.31
CA THR A 121 -24.66 -4.83 1.49
C THR A 121 -24.91 -3.51 2.20
N LEU A 122 -26.18 -3.25 2.55
CA LEU A 122 -26.53 -2.19 3.50
C LEU A 122 -26.48 -2.76 4.92
N TYR A 123 -25.85 -2.03 5.85
CA TYR A 123 -25.69 -2.51 7.22
C TYR A 123 -25.55 -1.38 8.24
N GLU A 124 -25.65 -1.73 9.52
CA GLU A 124 -25.36 -0.82 10.64
C GLU A 124 -23.85 -0.78 10.88
N GLY A 125 -23.20 0.24 10.37
CA GLY A 125 -21.75 0.41 10.53
C GLY A 125 -21.14 1.43 9.57
N PRO A 126 -19.83 1.71 9.67
CA PRO A 126 -19.15 2.65 8.81
C PRO A 126 -18.98 2.12 7.40
N LEU A 127 -18.83 3.01 6.40
CA LEU A 127 -18.50 2.62 5.04
C LEU A 127 -17.26 1.74 5.05
N SER A 128 -17.35 0.57 4.41
CA SER A 128 -16.21 -0.32 4.27
C SER A 128 -16.16 -0.97 2.89
N PHE A 129 -14.93 -1.20 2.44
CA PHE A 129 -14.60 -1.87 1.19
C PHE A 129 -13.71 -3.06 1.49
N SER A 130 -14.00 -4.21 0.89
CA SER A 130 -13.05 -5.31 0.74
C SER A 130 -12.71 -5.43 -0.75
N ILE A 131 -11.48 -5.11 -1.10
CA ILE A 131 -10.99 -5.12 -2.48
C ILE A 131 -10.13 -6.35 -2.68
N THR A 132 -10.54 -7.23 -3.57
CA THR A 132 -9.70 -8.29 -4.11
C THR A 132 -9.10 -7.80 -5.41
N VAL A 133 -7.78 -7.72 -5.49
CA VAL A 133 -7.06 -7.31 -6.70
C VAL A 133 -6.37 -8.51 -7.33
N LEU A 134 -6.44 -8.60 -8.66
CA LEU A 134 -5.76 -9.60 -9.45
C LEU A 134 -4.70 -8.95 -10.33
N GLY A 135 -3.53 -9.60 -10.42
CA GLY A 135 -2.48 -9.27 -11.36
C GLY A 135 -2.04 -10.49 -12.16
N SER A 136 -1.51 -10.26 -13.36
CA SER A 136 -0.96 -11.30 -14.22
C SER A 136 0.55 -11.17 -14.40
N ASP A 137 1.16 -12.23 -14.92
CA ASP A 137 2.58 -12.30 -15.26
C ASP A 137 3.53 -11.99 -14.09
N GLY A 138 3.09 -12.27 -12.86
CA GLY A 138 3.92 -12.11 -11.66
C GLY A 138 5.19 -12.95 -11.72
N ILE A 139 6.26 -12.46 -11.11
CA ILE A 139 7.54 -13.18 -11.06
C ILE A 139 7.44 -14.31 -10.04
N LYS A 140 7.65 -15.53 -10.52
CA LYS A 140 7.65 -16.73 -9.67
C LYS A 140 8.74 -16.64 -8.60
N ASN A 141 8.39 -17.01 -7.37
CA ASN A 141 9.26 -16.98 -6.20
C ASN A 141 9.65 -15.57 -5.72
N MET A 142 9.00 -14.53 -6.19
CA MET A 142 9.12 -13.20 -5.60
C MET A 142 8.28 -13.12 -4.30
N GLY A 143 8.59 -12.17 -3.43
CA GLY A 143 7.90 -11.91 -2.17
C GLY A 143 8.87 -11.64 -1.02
N ARG A 144 8.44 -11.90 0.20
CA ARG A 144 9.18 -11.57 1.44
C ARG A 144 10.35 -12.52 1.75
N ASN A 145 10.37 -13.69 1.15
CA ASN A 145 11.42 -14.70 1.32
C ASN A 145 12.42 -14.64 0.16
N GLY A 146 13.68 -14.97 0.42
CA GLY A 146 14.70 -15.07 -0.64
C GLY A 146 15.88 -14.12 -0.47
N ALA A 147 15.83 -13.20 0.50
CA ALA A 147 16.99 -12.41 0.89
C ALA A 147 18.15 -13.32 1.33
N LYS A 148 19.37 -12.91 1.03
CA LYS A 148 20.61 -13.63 1.34
C LYS A 148 21.50 -12.78 2.23
N LYS A 149 22.39 -13.44 2.99
CA LYS A 149 23.43 -12.75 3.73
C LYS A 149 24.29 -11.89 2.79
N GLY A 150 24.47 -10.63 3.16
CA GLY A 150 25.22 -9.64 2.39
C GLY A 150 24.39 -8.92 1.33
N ASP A 151 23.10 -9.27 1.14
CA ASP A 151 22.23 -8.49 0.28
C ASP A 151 22.04 -7.07 0.84
N LEU A 152 22.02 -6.09 -0.04
CA LEU A 152 21.73 -4.72 0.30
C LEU A 152 20.23 -4.56 0.54
N VAL A 153 19.86 -3.80 1.57
CA VAL A 153 18.47 -3.39 1.85
C VAL A 153 18.24 -2.03 1.22
N VAL A 154 17.26 -1.96 0.33
CA VAL A 154 16.97 -0.77 -0.48
C VAL A 154 15.54 -0.31 -0.27
N LEU A 155 15.36 1.01 -0.15
CA LEU A 155 14.07 1.68 0.01
C LEU A 155 13.78 2.55 -1.22
N SER A 156 12.60 2.43 -1.80
CA SER A 156 12.24 3.05 -3.10
C SER A 156 11.98 4.55 -3.05
N GLY A 157 11.81 5.13 -1.87
CA GLY A 157 11.50 6.55 -1.72
C GLY A 157 11.36 7.00 -0.28
N ASN A 158 10.86 8.22 -0.09
CA ASN A 158 10.70 8.81 1.24
C ASN A 158 9.58 8.14 2.02
N ILE A 159 9.82 7.90 3.31
CA ILE A 159 8.83 7.39 4.26
C ILE A 159 8.33 8.44 5.24
N GLY A 160 7.22 8.14 5.93
CA GLY A 160 6.61 8.99 6.94
C GLY A 160 5.78 10.14 6.38
N SER A 161 5.73 10.31 5.06
CA SER A 161 4.96 11.39 4.42
C SER A 161 3.46 11.20 4.64
N SER A 162 2.99 9.97 4.56
CA SER A 162 1.60 9.58 4.82
C SER A 162 1.21 9.82 6.28
N PHE A 163 2.09 9.47 7.22
CA PHE A 163 1.91 9.74 8.65
C PHE A 163 1.70 11.23 8.93
N ILE A 164 2.56 12.09 8.38
CA ILE A 164 2.44 13.55 8.54
C ILE A 164 1.12 14.03 7.91
N GLY A 165 0.75 13.52 6.74
CA GLY A 165 -0.52 13.83 6.07
C GLY A 165 -1.74 13.48 6.92
N LEU A 166 -1.73 12.32 7.57
CA LEU A 166 -2.78 11.92 8.51
C LEU A 166 -2.85 12.84 9.74
N LYS A 167 -1.69 13.21 10.30
CA LYS A 167 -1.60 14.15 11.43
C LYS A 167 -2.14 15.54 11.08
N LEU A 168 -1.88 16.02 9.85
CA LEU A 168 -2.43 17.27 9.32
C LEU A 168 -3.96 17.19 9.17
N LEU A 169 -4.50 16.07 8.65
CA LEU A 169 -5.94 15.85 8.55
C LEU A 169 -6.64 15.86 9.90
N LYS A 170 -6.00 15.27 10.90
CA LYS A 170 -6.49 15.23 12.29
C LYS A 170 -6.25 16.53 13.07
N ASN A 171 -5.63 17.56 12.44
CA ASN A 171 -5.21 18.81 13.08
C ASN A 171 -4.24 18.63 14.27
N GLU A 172 -3.50 17.51 14.29
CA GLU A 172 -2.46 17.24 15.29
C GLU A 172 -1.13 17.94 14.93
N ILE A 173 -0.93 18.28 13.65
CA ILE A 173 0.13 19.14 13.13
C ILE A 173 -0.54 20.32 12.43
N SER A 174 -0.04 21.54 12.69
CA SER A 174 -0.54 22.74 12.02
C SER A 174 -0.03 22.83 10.58
N LYS A 175 -0.90 23.21 9.64
CA LYS A 175 -0.53 23.45 8.24
C LYS A 175 0.58 24.50 8.06
N LYS A 176 0.79 25.38 9.05
CA LYS A 176 1.86 26.39 9.04
C LYS A 176 3.25 25.82 9.37
N GLN A 177 3.32 24.58 9.85
CA GLN A 177 4.57 23.93 10.26
C GLN A 177 5.24 23.11 9.13
N VAL A 178 4.59 23.03 7.99
CA VAL A 178 5.08 22.33 6.79
C VAL A 178 5.02 23.25 5.57
N ASN A 179 5.84 22.96 4.57
CA ASN A 179 5.90 23.76 3.34
C ASN A 179 4.70 23.44 2.42
N ASP A 180 4.41 22.16 2.23
CA ASP A 180 3.33 21.69 1.35
C ASP A 180 2.41 20.69 2.06
N TYR A 181 1.48 21.24 2.83
CA TYR A 181 0.47 20.41 3.51
C TYR A 181 -0.46 19.67 2.52
N THR A 182 -0.68 20.22 1.33
CA THR A 182 -1.55 19.58 0.31
C THR A 182 -0.91 18.32 -0.22
N PHE A 183 0.37 18.37 -0.55
CA PHE A 183 1.13 17.20 -0.98
C PHE A 183 1.14 16.12 0.11
N LEU A 184 1.44 16.48 1.36
CA LEU A 184 1.49 15.53 2.47
C LEU A 184 0.13 14.88 2.75
N ILE A 185 -0.96 15.66 2.75
CA ILE A 185 -2.32 15.13 2.89
C ILE A 185 -2.65 14.17 1.74
N ASN A 186 -2.27 14.51 0.51
CA ASN A 186 -2.50 13.65 -0.64
C ASN A 186 -1.68 12.35 -0.57
N LYS A 187 -0.49 12.35 0.00
CA LYS A 187 0.29 11.12 0.24
C LYS A 187 -0.48 10.11 1.08
N PHE A 188 -1.23 10.57 2.08
CA PHE A 188 -2.11 9.71 2.86
C PHE A 188 -3.40 9.35 2.10
N LEU A 189 -4.12 10.33 1.55
CA LEU A 189 -5.44 10.11 0.95
C LEU A 189 -5.41 9.35 -0.37
N VAL A 190 -4.35 9.49 -1.14
CA VAL A 190 -4.19 8.89 -2.48
C VAL A 190 -2.84 8.18 -2.54
N PRO A 191 -2.73 6.96 -1.97
CA PRO A 191 -1.52 6.15 -2.09
C PRO A 191 -1.07 6.00 -3.53
N PHE A 192 0.23 5.83 -3.74
CA PHE A 192 0.81 5.64 -5.06
C PHE A 192 1.49 4.27 -5.15
N PRO A 193 0.76 3.21 -5.57
CA PRO A 193 1.32 1.88 -5.79
C PRO A 193 2.49 1.91 -6.77
N ARG A 194 3.62 1.35 -6.38
CA ARG A 194 4.87 1.38 -7.14
C ARG A 194 4.93 0.30 -8.24
N ILE A 195 3.86 0.16 -9.02
CA ILE A 195 3.70 -0.93 -10.02
C ILE A 195 4.86 -0.97 -11.03
N SER A 196 5.17 0.16 -11.67
CA SER A 196 6.23 0.23 -12.67
C SER A 196 7.61 -0.09 -12.06
N LEU A 197 7.87 0.42 -10.86
CA LEU A 197 9.09 0.12 -10.13
C LEU A 197 9.15 -1.37 -9.75
N GLY A 198 8.07 -1.91 -9.20
CA GLY A 198 7.98 -3.34 -8.84
C GLY A 198 8.31 -4.25 -10.01
N LYS A 199 7.82 -3.96 -11.21
CA LYS A 199 8.17 -4.69 -12.44
C LYS A 199 9.67 -4.63 -12.74
N ASN A 200 10.26 -3.45 -12.64
CA ASN A 200 11.68 -3.27 -12.95
C ASN A 200 12.57 -4.03 -11.95
N ILE A 201 12.35 -3.81 -10.65
CA ILE A 201 13.20 -4.38 -9.61
C ILE A 201 13.00 -5.88 -9.40
N SER A 202 11.84 -6.44 -9.74
CA SER A 202 11.56 -7.87 -9.56
C SER A 202 12.47 -8.79 -10.38
N HIS A 203 13.16 -8.28 -11.40
CA HIS A 203 14.10 -9.05 -12.20
C HIS A 203 15.44 -9.31 -11.53
N PHE A 204 15.81 -8.53 -10.53
CA PHE A 204 17.11 -8.64 -9.84
C PHE A 204 17.00 -8.62 -8.31
N SER A 205 15.83 -8.31 -7.76
CA SER A 205 15.61 -8.38 -6.31
C SER A 205 15.59 -9.82 -5.81
N THR A 206 16.08 -10.02 -4.60
CA THR A 206 16.02 -11.29 -3.89
C THR A 206 14.80 -11.41 -2.99
N SER A 207 14.28 -10.29 -2.46
CA SER A 207 12.98 -10.19 -1.80
C SER A 207 12.38 -8.80 -2.01
N ILE A 208 11.04 -8.69 -1.94
CA ILE A 208 10.30 -7.42 -2.05
C ILE A 208 9.10 -7.47 -1.09
N ILE A 209 8.83 -6.34 -0.44
CA ILE A 209 7.62 -6.04 0.32
C ILE A 209 7.24 -4.58 0.10
N ASP A 210 5.98 -4.21 0.18
CA ASP A 210 5.55 -2.83 0.28
C ASP A 210 5.51 -2.36 1.75
N ILE A 211 5.61 -1.06 1.98
CA ILE A 211 5.56 -0.47 3.33
C ILE A 211 4.13 -0.05 3.64
N SER A 212 3.39 -0.94 4.26
CA SER A 212 2.01 -0.75 4.70
C SER A 212 1.88 -0.60 6.21
N ASP A 213 2.68 -1.33 7.00
CA ASP A 213 2.67 -1.34 8.47
C ASP A 213 3.80 -0.52 9.10
N GLY A 214 4.75 -0.08 8.29
CA GLY A 214 5.91 0.71 8.67
C GLY A 214 7.23 0.02 8.37
N LEU A 215 8.25 0.81 8.04
CA LEU A 215 9.56 0.33 7.57
C LEU A 215 10.13 -0.82 8.41
N ILE A 216 10.11 -0.67 9.74
CA ILE A 216 10.73 -1.66 10.63
C ILE A 216 9.90 -2.94 10.71
N SER A 217 8.56 -2.83 10.76
CA SER A 217 7.65 -3.97 10.76
C SER A 217 7.81 -4.79 9.47
N ASP A 218 7.80 -4.11 8.34
CA ASP A 218 7.85 -4.75 7.03
C ASP A 218 9.24 -5.34 6.74
N LEU A 219 10.33 -4.67 7.15
CA LEU A 219 11.67 -5.25 7.09
C LEU A 219 11.80 -6.51 7.98
N ASN A 220 11.17 -6.49 9.15
CA ASN A 220 11.16 -7.64 10.03
C ASN A 220 10.44 -8.85 9.40
N HIS A 221 9.41 -8.62 8.57
CA HIS A 221 8.78 -9.70 7.80
C HIS A 221 9.76 -10.33 6.80
N ILE A 222 10.59 -9.54 6.11
CA ILE A 222 11.66 -10.07 5.25
C ILE A 222 12.66 -10.87 6.08
N CYS A 223 13.10 -10.35 7.22
CA CYS A 223 14.05 -11.02 8.12
C CYS A 223 13.52 -12.40 8.55
N LEU A 224 12.31 -12.46 9.07
CA LEU A 224 11.67 -13.70 9.53
C LEU A 224 11.51 -14.74 8.41
N GLN A 225 11.02 -14.31 7.24
CA GLN A 225 10.78 -15.22 6.11
C GLN A 225 12.09 -15.72 5.45
N SER A 226 13.13 -14.89 5.47
CA SER A 226 14.45 -15.23 4.93
C SER A 226 15.40 -15.85 5.97
N LYS A 227 14.99 -15.89 7.26
CA LYS A 227 15.78 -16.40 8.39
C LYS A 227 17.13 -15.67 8.56
N LEU A 228 17.09 -14.37 8.45
CA LEU A 228 18.22 -13.45 8.56
C LEU A 228 17.85 -12.26 9.45
N GLY A 229 18.85 -11.52 9.92
CA GLY A 229 18.67 -10.18 10.47
C GLY A 229 18.98 -9.10 9.44
N ALA A 230 18.69 -7.86 9.78
CA ALA A 230 19.05 -6.70 8.98
C ALA A 230 19.76 -5.64 9.82
N LYS A 231 20.85 -5.08 9.29
CA LYS A 231 21.52 -3.90 9.83
C LYS A 231 21.19 -2.71 8.96
N ILE A 232 20.55 -1.69 9.54
CA ILE A 232 20.20 -0.47 8.80
C ILE A 232 20.90 0.76 9.37
N ASN A 233 21.21 1.70 8.51
CA ASN A 233 21.72 3.01 8.89
C ASN A 233 20.54 4.00 8.95
N LEU A 234 20.19 4.44 10.15
CA LEU A 234 19.07 5.37 10.36
C LEU A 234 19.29 6.72 9.65
N ASP A 235 20.54 7.16 9.49
CA ASP A 235 20.87 8.41 8.81
C ASP A 235 20.66 8.35 7.29
N ASN A 236 20.61 7.13 6.71
CA ASN A 236 20.37 6.90 5.30
C ASN A 236 18.88 6.82 4.95
N ILE A 237 17.99 6.78 5.94
CA ILE A 237 16.56 6.67 5.68
C ILE A 237 16.07 7.94 5.00
N PRO A 238 15.55 7.86 3.77
CA PRO A 238 15.09 9.03 3.06
C PRO A 238 13.77 9.54 3.67
N ILE A 239 13.80 10.79 4.11
CA ILE A 239 12.64 11.53 4.62
C ILE A 239 12.59 12.92 3.99
N LEU A 240 11.37 13.45 3.87
CA LEU A 240 11.18 14.78 3.31
C LEU A 240 11.75 15.88 4.21
N GLU A 241 12.07 17.02 3.62
CA GLU A 241 12.55 18.21 4.35
C GLU A 241 11.54 18.70 5.40
N ASP A 242 10.24 18.57 5.12
CA ASP A 242 9.20 18.89 6.11
C ASP A 242 9.23 17.94 7.31
N ALA A 243 9.55 16.68 7.10
CA ALA A 243 9.73 15.72 8.19
C ALA A 243 10.93 16.10 9.06
N LYS A 244 12.08 16.47 8.45
CA LYS A 244 13.28 16.93 9.19
C LYS A 244 12.96 18.15 10.05
N LYS A 245 12.28 19.15 9.50
CA LYS A 245 11.87 20.35 10.25
C LYS A 245 10.97 20.02 11.44
N LEU A 246 10.05 19.07 11.28
CA LEU A 246 9.18 18.64 12.38
C LEU A 246 9.96 17.87 13.48
N ILE A 247 10.98 17.09 13.09
CA ILE A 247 11.89 16.40 14.03
C ILE A 247 12.73 17.43 14.79
N ASP A 248 13.36 18.40 14.11
CA ASP A 248 14.15 19.46 14.71
C ASP A 248 13.33 20.30 15.69
N ALA A 249 12.07 20.55 15.36
CA ALA A 249 11.10 21.23 16.22
C ALA A 249 10.55 20.33 17.36
N LYS A 250 10.97 19.06 17.45
CA LYS A 250 10.51 18.06 18.44
C LYS A 250 9.00 17.83 18.45
N ILE A 251 8.35 17.97 17.29
CA ILE A 251 6.92 17.72 17.10
C ILE A 251 6.68 16.24 16.83
N ILE A 252 7.58 15.61 16.08
CA ILE A 252 7.64 14.19 15.82
C ILE A 252 9.06 13.68 16.01
N THR A 253 9.24 12.37 15.97
CA THR A 253 10.56 11.71 16.05
C THR A 253 10.80 10.87 14.80
N LEU A 254 12.07 10.53 14.51
CA LEU A 254 12.38 9.56 13.45
C LEU A 254 11.69 8.22 13.73
N LYS A 255 11.60 7.81 15.00
CA LYS A 255 10.89 6.58 15.41
C LYS A 255 9.44 6.61 14.94
N ASP A 256 8.73 7.73 15.08
CA ASP A 256 7.35 7.84 14.63
C ASP A 256 7.22 7.57 13.12
N LEU A 257 8.18 8.06 12.31
CA LEU A 257 8.17 7.89 10.86
C LEU A 257 8.46 6.45 10.43
N ILE A 258 9.47 5.80 11.03
CA ILE A 258 9.88 4.43 10.65
C ILE A 258 8.93 3.33 11.16
N THR A 259 8.06 3.67 12.11
CA THR A 259 7.03 2.75 12.64
C THR A 259 5.62 3.04 12.12
N ALA A 260 5.44 4.16 11.42
CA ALA A 260 4.18 4.48 10.79
C ALA A 260 4.03 3.75 9.46
N GLY A 261 2.82 3.31 9.15
CA GLY A 261 2.47 2.68 7.89
C GLY A 261 1.91 3.64 6.84
N ASP A 262 1.28 3.05 5.85
CA ASP A 262 0.56 3.74 4.75
C ASP A 262 1.46 4.49 3.75
N ASP A 263 2.77 4.24 3.70
CA ASP A 263 3.65 4.90 2.73
C ASP A 263 3.60 4.28 1.33
N TYR A 264 3.34 2.96 1.22
CA TYR A 264 3.24 2.21 -0.05
C TYR A 264 4.47 2.37 -0.96
N GLU A 265 5.63 2.62 -0.36
CA GLU A 265 6.92 2.48 -1.00
C GLU A 265 7.32 0.99 -1.02
N LEU A 266 8.29 0.62 -1.87
CA LEU A 266 8.84 -0.74 -1.88
C LEU A 266 10.11 -0.80 -1.05
N LEU A 267 10.20 -1.83 -0.23
CA LEU A 267 11.40 -2.25 0.48
C LEU A 267 11.85 -3.57 -0.15
N TYR A 268 13.09 -3.62 -0.61
CA TYR A 268 13.58 -4.78 -1.32
C TYR A 268 15.05 -5.08 -1.01
N THR A 269 15.45 -6.31 -1.25
CA THR A 269 16.85 -6.74 -1.10
C THR A 269 17.45 -7.14 -2.43
N ILE A 270 18.74 -6.88 -2.61
CA ILE A 270 19.48 -7.17 -3.84
C ILE A 270 20.88 -7.68 -3.53
N ASP A 271 21.42 -8.53 -4.42
CA ASP A 271 22.85 -8.83 -4.43
C ASP A 271 23.67 -7.54 -4.68
N PRO A 272 24.75 -7.26 -3.94
CA PRO A 272 25.57 -6.06 -4.13
C PRO A 272 26.03 -5.82 -5.58
N LYS A 273 26.23 -6.88 -6.37
CA LYS A 273 26.59 -6.78 -7.80
C LYS A 273 25.52 -6.11 -8.66
N ASP A 274 24.25 -6.18 -8.22
CA ASP A 274 23.10 -5.61 -8.91
C ASP A 274 22.83 -4.15 -8.50
N SER A 275 23.67 -3.55 -7.65
CA SER A 275 23.51 -2.17 -7.17
C SER A 275 23.49 -1.12 -8.29
N ILE A 276 24.08 -1.40 -9.43
CA ILE A 276 24.04 -0.54 -10.63
C ILE A 276 22.61 -0.40 -11.21
N ASN A 277 21.72 -1.34 -10.89
CA ASN A 277 20.35 -1.38 -11.40
C ASN A 277 19.34 -0.66 -10.48
N ILE A 278 19.80 -0.07 -9.38
CA ILE A 278 18.94 0.67 -8.45
C ILE A 278 18.39 1.91 -9.16
N ASP A 279 17.05 2.07 -9.13
CA ASP A 279 16.40 3.23 -9.74
C ASP A 279 16.77 4.55 -9.04
N GLU A 280 16.76 5.63 -9.81
CA GLU A 280 16.93 6.98 -9.28
C GLU A 280 15.85 7.28 -8.22
N GLY A 281 16.27 7.73 -7.04
CA GLY A 281 15.39 7.99 -5.89
C GLY A 281 15.27 6.83 -4.91
N SER A 282 15.73 5.63 -5.26
CA SER A 282 15.90 4.52 -4.31
C SER A 282 17.22 4.66 -3.54
N VAL A 283 17.21 4.27 -2.26
CA VAL A 283 18.33 4.47 -1.34
C VAL A 283 18.70 3.18 -0.65
N ILE A 284 20.00 2.84 -0.64
CA ILE A 284 20.53 1.74 0.19
C ILE A 284 20.52 2.20 1.64
N ILE A 285 19.72 1.53 2.47
CA ILE A 285 19.57 1.84 3.88
C ILE A 285 20.28 0.85 4.80
N GLY A 286 20.78 -0.27 4.27
CA GLY A 286 21.44 -1.28 5.10
C GLY A 286 21.83 -2.54 4.35
N GLU A 287 22.04 -3.60 5.12
CA GLU A 287 22.41 -4.93 4.60
C GLU A 287 21.78 -6.07 5.42
N MET A 288 21.55 -7.21 4.78
CA MET A 288 21.12 -8.45 5.43
C MET A 288 22.29 -9.18 6.04
N HIS A 289 22.16 -9.67 7.29
CA HIS A 289 23.22 -10.40 7.97
C HIS A 289 22.69 -11.64 8.69
N GLU A 290 23.60 -12.52 9.10
CA GLU A 290 23.27 -13.67 9.96
C GLU A 290 22.88 -13.18 11.35
N ASP A 291 21.70 -13.52 11.81
CA ASP A 291 21.20 -13.28 13.15
C ASP A 291 20.23 -14.42 13.53
N ASN A 292 20.50 -15.11 14.64
CA ASN A 292 19.67 -16.23 15.09
C ASN A 292 18.30 -15.76 15.60
N ASP A 293 18.17 -14.51 16.00
CA ASP A 293 16.92 -13.90 16.48
C ASP A 293 16.18 -13.12 15.39
N TYR A 294 16.76 -13.06 14.18
CA TYR A 294 16.21 -12.39 12.99
C TYR A 294 15.84 -10.91 13.21
N LYS A 295 16.68 -10.19 13.95
CA LYS A 295 16.39 -8.82 14.37
C LYS A 295 16.82 -7.76 13.36
N VAL A 296 16.10 -6.64 13.39
CA VAL A 296 16.53 -5.41 12.74
C VAL A 296 17.29 -4.55 13.75
N VAL A 297 18.55 -4.25 13.45
CA VAL A 297 19.42 -3.45 14.31
C VAL A 297 20.00 -2.25 13.57
N ASN A 298 20.39 -1.20 14.31
CA ASN A 298 21.17 -0.12 13.74
C ASN A 298 22.62 -0.57 13.49
N ILE A 299 23.36 0.16 12.66
CA ILE A 299 24.79 -0.11 12.38
C ILE A 299 25.65 -0.17 13.64
N SER A 300 25.27 0.50 14.73
CA SER A 300 25.90 0.40 16.06
C SER A 300 25.57 -0.89 16.81
N ASN A 301 24.82 -1.83 16.23
CA ASN A 301 24.23 -3.03 16.84
C ASN A 301 23.22 -2.76 17.95
N GLU A 302 22.71 -1.55 18.04
CA GLU A 302 21.60 -1.22 18.93
C GLU A 302 20.28 -1.74 18.33
N ILE A 303 19.46 -2.37 19.15
CA ILE A 303 18.11 -2.78 18.73
C ILE A 303 17.30 -1.50 18.51
N ILE A 304 16.85 -1.28 17.28
CA ILE A 304 16.13 -0.06 16.90
C ILE A 304 14.80 0.03 17.65
N ILE A 305 14.14 -1.12 17.79
CA ILE A 305 12.82 -1.22 18.42
C ILE A 305 12.79 -2.51 19.23
N SER A 306 12.43 -2.44 20.51
CA SER A 306 12.24 -3.64 21.33
C SER A 306 11.05 -4.47 20.82
N ASP A 307 11.03 -5.78 21.09
CA ASP A 307 9.91 -6.68 20.75
C ASP A 307 8.54 -6.16 21.23
N LYS A 308 8.53 -5.29 22.27
CA LYS A 308 7.32 -4.63 22.77
C LYS A 308 6.87 -3.46 21.90
N ASP A 309 7.77 -2.87 21.13
CA ASP A 309 7.56 -1.70 20.27
C ASP A 309 7.49 -2.06 18.78
N LEU A 310 7.81 -3.32 18.42
CA LEU A 310 7.60 -3.89 17.06
C LEU A 310 6.11 -3.99 16.68
N LYS A 311 5.32 -3.11 17.28
CA LYS A 311 3.93 -2.95 16.94
C LYS A 311 3.85 -2.02 15.74
N GLY A 312 4.07 -2.54 14.55
CA GLY A 312 3.42 -2.02 13.38
C GLY A 312 1.91 -1.90 13.65
N TYR A 313 1.17 -1.30 12.78
CA TYR A 313 -0.29 -1.18 12.96
C TYR A 313 -0.87 -2.57 13.27
N LYS A 314 -1.59 -2.69 14.39
CA LYS A 314 -2.24 -3.94 14.81
C LYS A 314 -3.74 -3.68 14.95
N HIS A 315 -4.53 -4.56 14.37
CA HIS A 315 -5.99 -4.55 14.55
C HIS A 315 -6.41 -5.09 15.93
N PHE A 316 -5.54 -5.88 16.62
CA PHE A 316 -5.82 -6.52 17.90
C PHE A 316 -4.67 -6.36 18.89
#